data_e7580524051d05ba8591e31e535cd43d
#
_entry.id   e7580524051d05ba8591e31e535cd43d
#
_cell.length_a   1.000
_cell.length_b   1.000
_cell.length_c   1.000
_cell.angle_alpha   90.00
_cell.angle_beta   90.00
_cell.angle_gamma   90.00
#
_symmetry.space_group_name_H-M   'P 1'
#
loop_
_entity.id
_entity.type
_entity.pdbx_description
1 polymer ?
#
loop_
_entity_poly.entity_id
_entity_poly.type
_entity_poly.pdbx_seq_one_letter_code
_entity_poly.pdbx_strand_id
1 'polypeptide(L)'
;MTPVPLTPHIKNAETLIANSHRRRYPVKSTIIYAGDTSETLYYIIKGSVTVAIEDDEGKEMIVAYLNDGDFFGEMGLFDNEDARSAWIRAKTECEVAEISFTKFHELSQQYPDLMFSVSQQMASRLRKTTRKVGDLAFLDVTGRVARTLLELCKEPDAMTHPDGMQIKITRQEIGRIVGCSREMVGRVLKDLEAQGLVGVKGKTMVVFGTR
;
A
#
# COMPACT_ATOMS: atom_id res chain seq x y z
N MET A 1 7.18 19.89 -19.10
CA MET A 1 6.46 18.60 -19.20
C MET A 1 5.83 18.34 -17.86
N THR A 2 4.53 18.41 -17.76
CA THR A 2 3.78 18.05 -16.55
C THR A 2 3.93 16.55 -16.33
N PRO A 3 4.31 16.07 -15.14
CA PRO A 3 4.38 14.64 -14.89
C PRO A 3 2.98 14.05 -15.04
N VAL A 4 2.87 13.01 -15.87
CA VAL A 4 1.64 12.21 -15.99
C VAL A 4 1.39 11.56 -14.65
N PRO A 5 0.23 11.73 -14.01
CA PRO A 5 -0.05 11.08 -12.73
C PRO A 5 -0.01 9.56 -12.94
N LEU A 6 0.81 8.87 -12.14
CA LEU A 6 1.04 7.42 -12.18
C LEU A 6 -0.16 6.57 -11.71
N THR A 7 -1.20 7.20 -11.20
CA THR A 7 -2.45 6.55 -10.81
C THR A 7 -3.56 6.95 -11.77
N PRO A 8 -4.26 6.00 -12.41
CA PRO A 8 -5.43 6.34 -13.18
C PRO A 8 -6.48 6.93 -12.22
N HIS A 9 -6.79 8.21 -12.38
CA HIS A 9 -7.93 8.79 -11.69
C HIS A 9 -9.16 7.95 -12.04
N ILE A 10 -9.86 7.48 -11.00
CA ILE A 10 -11.11 6.76 -11.22
C ILE A 10 -12.10 7.70 -11.93
N LYS A 11 -12.93 7.14 -12.81
CA LYS A 11 -14.04 7.89 -13.38
C LYS A 11 -14.97 8.37 -12.27
N ASN A 12 -15.48 9.58 -12.37
CA ASN A 12 -16.37 10.21 -11.39
C ASN A 12 -15.76 10.42 -10.00
N ALA A 13 -14.42 10.53 -9.89
CA ALA A 13 -13.76 10.84 -8.63
C ALA A 13 -14.27 12.14 -7.99
N GLU A 14 -14.46 13.19 -8.77
CA GLU A 14 -14.97 14.49 -8.29
C GLU A 14 -16.38 14.34 -7.70
N THR A 15 -17.24 13.56 -8.33
CA THR A 15 -18.59 13.27 -7.84
C THR A 15 -18.55 12.49 -6.53
N LEU A 16 -17.68 11.48 -6.42
CA LEU A 16 -17.46 10.74 -5.17
C LEU A 16 -17.01 11.69 -4.06
N ILE A 17 -15.98 12.50 -4.31
CA ILE A 17 -15.41 13.44 -3.33
C ILE A 17 -16.46 14.49 -2.89
N ALA A 18 -17.27 15.03 -3.83
CA ALA A 18 -18.32 15.99 -3.51
C ALA A 18 -19.43 15.40 -2.63
N ASN A 19 -19.64 14.07 -2.66
CA ASN A 19 -20.63 13.35 -1.86
C ASN A 19 -20.05 12.72 -0.58
N SER A 20 -18.77 12.95 -0.29
CA SER A 20 -18.06 12.38 0.85
C SER A 20 -17.70 13.44 1.89
N HIS A 21 -17.44 12.99 3.12
CA HIS A 21 -16.80 13.84 4.12
C HIS A 21 -15.29 13.84 3.89
N ARG A 22 -14.67 15.01 3.74
CA ARG A 22 -13.21 15.13 3.56
C ARG A 22 -12.53 15.27 4.90
N ARG A 23 -11.54 14.41 5.17
CA ARG A 23 -10.79 14.44 6.41
C ARG A 23 -9.29 14.37 6.16
N ARG A 24 -8.53 15.08 7.00
CA ARG A 24 -7.06 15.05 6.98
C ARG A 24 -6.53 14.21 8.12
N TYR A 25 -5.53 13.41 7.81
CA TYR A 25 -4.86 12.53 8.75
C TYR A 25 -3.37 12.84 8.78
N PRO A 26 -2.81 13.18 9.95
CA PRO A 26 -1.37 13.41 10.10
C PRO A 26 -0.59 12.11 9.89
N VAL A 27 0.70 12.25 9.56
CA VAL A 27 1.63 11.12 9.40
C VAL A 27 1.60 10.23 10.64
N LYS A 28 1.59 8.91 10.45
CA LYS A 28 1.56 7.86 11.48
C LYS A 28 0.25 7.74 12.25
N SER A 29 -0.78 8.54 11.98
CA SER A 29 -2.09 8.31 12.61
C SER A 29 -2.73 7.04 12.07
N THR A 30 -3.45 6.33 12.93
CA THR A 30 -4.29 5.20 12.55
C THR A 30 -5.62 5.74 12.04
N ILE A 31 -6.02 5.28 10.85
CA ILE A 31 -7.28 5.64 10.19
C ILE A 31 -8.33 4.56 10.44
N ILE A 32 -7.93 3.30 10.35
CA ILE A 32 -8.76 2.13 10.64
C ILE A 32 -8.02 1.23 11.63
N TYR A 33 -8.74 0.77 12.63
CA TYR A 33 -8.30 -0.26 13.58
C TYR A 33 -8.86 -1.61 13.15
N ALA A 34 -8.03 -2.65 13.12
CA ALA A 34 -8.50 -4.01 12.89
C ALA A 34 -9.49 -4.41 14.00
N GLY A 35 -10.59 -5.05 13.61
CA GLY A 35 -11.66 -5.42 14.53
C GLY A 35 -12.76 -4.37 14.73
N ASP A 36 -12.55 -3.10 14.33
CA ASP A 36 -13.59 -2.07 14.39
C ASP A 36 -14.74 -2.38 13.40
N THR A 37 -15.93 -1.83 13.67
CA THR A 37 -17.09 -1.98 12.79
C THR A 37 -16.86 -1.32 11.42
N SER A 38 -17.29 -2.00 10.37
CA SER A 38 -17.05 -1.62 8.98
C SER A 38 -18.30 -1.03 8.33
N GLU A 39 -18.45 0.31 8.34
CA GLU A 39 -19.60 1.01 7.71
C GLU A 39 -19.20 2.10 6.71
N THR A 40 -17.91 2.32 6.52
CA THR A 40 -17.37 3.44 5.74
C THR A 40 -16.35 2.96 4.72
N LEU A 41 -16.52 3.44 3.48
CA LEU A 41 -15.54 3.34 2.40
C LEU A 41 -14.69 4.61 2.39
N TYR A 42 -13.42 4.45 2.12
CA TYR A 42 -12.43 5.53 2.07
C TYR A 42 -11.80 5.62 0.68
N TYR A 43 -11.56 6.84 0.21
CA TYR A 43 -10.85 7.12 -1.04
C TYR A 43 -9.71 8.11 -0.75
N ILE A 44 -8.48 7.78 -1.15
CA ILE A 44 -7.31 8.64 -0.94
C ILE A 44 -7.30 9.74 -2.00
N ILE A 45 -7.56 10.98 -1.58
CA ILE A 45 -7.46 12.16 -2.43
C ILE A 45 -5.99 12.52 -2.62
N LYS A 46 -5.22 12.46 -1.52
CA LYS A 46 -3.79 12.78 -1.50
C LYS A 46 -3.09 12.03 -0.36
N GLY A 47 -1.89 11.58 -0.61
CA GLY A 47 -1.02 10.92 0.35
C GLY A 47 -0.96 9.41 0.17
N SER A 48 -0.38 8.73 1.13
CA SER A 48 -0.28 7.27 1.10
C SER A 48 -0.52 6.65 2.47
N VAL A 49 -1.09 5.45 2.47
CA VAL A 49 -1.35 4.68 3.69
C VAL A 49 -0.68 3.32 3.64
N THR A 50 -0.43 2.75 4.80
CA THR A 50 0.06 1.38 4.98
C THR A 50 -1.08 0.51 5.45
N VAL A 51 -1.28 -0.63 4.79
CA VAL A 51 -2.17 -1.71 5.21
C VAL A 51 -1.33 -2.75 5.94
N ALA A 52 -1.65 -3.03 7.19
CA ALA A 52 -0.93 -3.99 8.01
C ALA A 52 -1.89 -4.96 8.70
N ILE A 53 -1.45 -6.20 8.86
CA ILE A 53 -2.07 -7.22 9.70
C ILE A 53 -1.13 -7.51 10.88
N GLU A 54 -1.68 -8.05 11.95
CA GLU A 54 -0.96 -8.36 13.18
C GLU A 54 -1.28 -9.80 13.57
N ASP A 55 -0.29 -10.53 14.05
CA ASP A 55 -0.50 -11.86 14.62
C ASP A 55 -0.83 -11.77 16.13
N ASP A 56 -1.16 -12.91 16.75
CA ASP A 56 -1.54 -13.00 18.15
C ASP A 56 -0.42 -12.56 19.12
N GLU A 57 0.83 -12.47 18.65
CA GLU A 57 1.99 -11.99 19.42
C GLU A 57 2.25 -10.49 19.21
N GLY A 58 1.42 -9.79 18.45
CA GLY A 58 1.56 -8.37 18.15
C GLY A 58 2.61 -8.06 17.08
N LYS A 59 3.03 -9.04 16.29
CA LYS A 59 3.97 -8.84 15.19
C LYS A 59 3.24 -8.38 13.94
N GLU A 60 3.60 -7.20 13.48
CA GLU A 60 3.01 -6.62 12.28
C GLU A 60 3.65 -7.12 10.98
N MET A 61 2.79 -7.36 9.99
CA MET A 61 3.17 -7.56 8.59
C MET A 61 2.51 -6.51 7.70
N ILE A 62 3.32 -5.81 6.89
CA ILE A 62 2.81 -4.87 5.88
C ILE A 62 2.35 -5.67 4.66
N VAL A 63 1.05 -5.58 4.36
CA VAL A 63 0.44 -6.29 3.24
C VAL A 63 0.46 -5.45 1.97
N ALA A 64 0.21 -4.12 2.09
CA ALA A 64 0.18 -3.22 0.94
C ALA A 64 0.50 -1.76 1.33
N TYR A 65 0.92 -0.98 0.34
CA TYR A 65 0.83 0.47 0.32
C TYR A 65 -0.30 0.87 -0.63
N LEU A 66 -1.08 1.88 -0.22
CA LEU A 66 -2.11 2.48 -1.05
C LEU A 66 -1.81 3.96 -1.19
N ASN A 67 -2.06 4.50 -2.37
CA ASN A 67 -1.65 5.84 -2.77
C ASN A 67 -2.85 6.67 -3.25
N ASP A 68 -2.61 7.87 -3.73
CA ASP A 68 -3.62 8.73 -4.35
C ASP A 68 -4.45 7.94 -5.36
N GLY A 69 -5.78 8.03 -5.27
CA GLY A 69 -6.70 7.33 -6.15
C GLY A 69 -7.09 5.92 -5.70
N ASP A 70 -6.50 5.40 -4.64
CA ASP A 70 -6.87 4.10 -4.09
C ASP A 70 -8.05 4.19 -3.12
N PHE A 71 -8.93 3.18 -3.18
CA PHE A 71 -9.94 2.92 -2.15
C PHE A 71 -9.36 2.06 -1.04
N PHE A 72 -9.90 2.18 0.17
CA PHE A 72 -9.68 1.23 1.26
C PHE A 72 -10.89 1.12 2.18
N GLY A 73 -10.94 0.06 2.97
CA GLY A 73 -12.10 -0.27 3.80
C GLY A 73 -13.28 -0.81 2.98
N GLU A 74 -13.03 -1.26 1.76
CA GLU A 74 -14.00 -1.73 0.80
C GLU A 74 -14.55 -3.13 1.09
N MET A 75 -13.84 -3.95 1.88
CA MET A 75 -14.23 -5.36 2.09
C MET A 75 -15.61 -5.47 2.69
N GLY A 76 -15.95 -4.66 3.68
CA GLY A 76 -17.29 -4.64 4.27
C GLY A 76 -18.43 -4.22 3.33
N LEU A 77 -18.15 -3.76 2.09
CA LEU A 77 -19.19 -3.56 1.06
C LEU A 77 -19.69 -4.88 0.46
N PHE A 78 -18.86 -5.91 0.50
CA PHE A 78 -19.06 -7.16 -0.24
C PHE A 78 -19.17 -8.38 0.67
N ASP A 79 -18.83 -8.22 1.94
CA ASP A 79 -18.84 -9.27 2.95
C ASP A 79 -19.82 -8.93 4.06
N ASN A 80 -20.41 -9.97 4.66
CA ASN A 80 -21.26 -9.84 5.85
C ASN A 80 -20.43 -9.82 7.15
N GLU A 81 -19.10 -9.78 7.05
CA GLU A 81 -18.24 -9.59 8.20
C GLU A 81 -18.19 -8.11 8.56
N ASP A 82 -18.76 -7.75 9.69
CA ASP A 82 -18.83 -6.36 10.18
C ASP A 82 -17.50 -5.82 10.68
N ALA A 83 -16.44 -6.65 10.79
CA ALA A 83 -15.17 -6.28 11.36
C ALA A 83 -14.12 -5.91 10.30
N ARG A 84 -13.33 -4.86 10.56
CA ARG A 84 -12.17 -4.48 9.75
C ARG A 84 -11.09 -5.55 9.82
N SER A 85 -10.62 -6.02 8.66
CA SER A 85 -9.64 -7.10 8.56
C SER A 85 -8.17 -6.65 8.77
N ALA A 86 -7.89 -5.35 8.76
CA ALA A 86 -6.53 -4.82 8.79
C ALA A 86 -6.45 -3.43 9.42
N TRP A 87 -5.26 -3.10 9.90
CA TRP A 87 -4.89 -1.75 10.31
C TRP A 87 -4.58 -0.88 9.11
N ILE A 88 -5.09 0.36 9.08
CA ILE A 88 -4.70 1.36 8.08
C ILE A 88 -4.07 2.54 8.79
N ARG A 89 -2.82 2.84 8.43
CA ARG A 89 -2.07 3.96 9.01
C ARG A 89 -1.55 4.90 7.94
N ALA A 90 -1.62 6.21 8.19
CA ALA A 90 -1.09 7.23 7.31
C ALA A 90 0.45 7.13 7.22
N LYS A 91 0.99 6.79 6.04
CA LYS A 91 2.43 6.78 5.74
C LYS A 91 2.95 8.19 5.53
N THR A 92 2.15 9.03 4.87
CA THR A 92 2.37 10.48 4.69
C THR A 92 1.21 11.24 5.32
N GLU A 93 1.21 12.57 5.28
CA GLU A 93 -0.02 13.33 5.50
C GLU A 93 -1.03 12.95 4.42
N CYS A 94 -2.25 12.59 4.82
CA CYS A 94 -3.29 12.12 3.92
C CYS A 94 -4.50 13.04 3.96
N GLU A 95 -5.08 13.26 2.79
CA GLU A 95 -6.44 13.79 2.63
C GLU A 95 -7.31 12.67 2.05
N VAL A 96 -8.40 12.34 2.73
CA VAL A 96 -9.24 11.17 2.45
C VAL A 96 -10.69 11.60 2.35
N ALA A 97 -11.42 11.05 1.38
CA ALA A 97 -12.86 11.14 1.27
C ALA A 97 -13.48 9.92 1.96
N GLU A 98 -14.36 10.16 2.94
CA GLU A 98 -15.08 9.15 3.72
C GLU A 98 -16.54 9.13 3.30
N ILE A 99 -17.07 7.98 2.91
CA ILE A 99 -18.46 7.82 2.49
C ILE A 99 -19.04 6.57 3.13
N SER A 100 -20.25 6.64 3.70
CA SER A 100 -20.94 5.46 4.23
C SER A 100 -21.25 4.46 3.10
N PHE A 101 -21.28 3.18 3.41
CA PHE A 101 -21.62 2.14 2.44
C PHE A 101 -23.00 2.36 1.81
N THR A 102 -23.99 2.78 2.60
CA THR A 102 -25.34 3.09 2.09
C THR A 102 -25.28 4.20 1.04
N LYS A 103 -24.61 5.30 1.35
CA LYS A 103 -24.52 6.44 0.41
C LYS A 103 -23.68 6.10 -0.82
N PHE A 104 -22.61 5.32 -0.66
CA PHE A 104 -21.82 4.84 -1.79
C PHE A 104 -22.66 3.91 -2.70
N HIS A 105 -23.48 3.04 -2.13
CA HIS A 105 -24.39 2.17 -2.89
C HIS A 105 -25.37 3.00 -3.73
N GLU A 106 -26.04 4.01 -3.13
CA GLU A 106 -26.93 4.93 -3.85
C GLU A 106 -26.21 5.67 -4.98
N LEU A 107 -24.99 6.17 -4.71
CA LEU A 107 -24.18 6.88 -5.69
C LEU A 107 -23.75 5.96 -6.84
N SER A 108 -23.39 4.71 -6.54
CA SER A 108 -22.96 3.73 -7.53
C SER A 108 -24.07 3.28 -8.47
N GLN A 109 -25.35 3.38 -8.07
CA GLN A 109 -26.48 3.15 -8.98
C GLN A 109 -26.57 4.22 -10.07
N GLN A 110 -26.20 5.48 -9.75
CA GLN A 110 -26.19 6.57 -10.71
C GLN A 110 -24.87 6.59 -11.53
N TYR A 111 -23.75 6.17 -10.91
CA TYR A 111 -22.41 6.16 -11.48
C TYR A 111 -21.77 4.78 -11.34
N PRO A 112 -22.16 3.78 -12.17
CA PRO A 112 -21.67 2.39 -12.05
C PRO A 112 -20.15 2.24 -12.18
N ASP A 113 -19.48 3.19 -12.86
CA ASP A 113 -18.02 3.22 -12.99
C ASP A 113 -17.31 3.28 -11.61
N LEU A 114 -17.97 3.81 -10.56
CA LEU A 114 -17.41 3.83 -9.20
C LEU A 114 -17.27 2.42 -8.64
N MET A 115 -18.32 1.61 -8.73
CA MET A 115 -18.29 0.21 -8.28
C MET A 115 -17.31 -0.62 -9.13
N PHE A 116 -17.25 -0.37 -10.45
CA PHE A 116 -16.28 -1.03 -11.31
C PHE A 116 -14.83 -0.68 -10.90
N SER A 117 -14.56 0.58 -10.54
CA SER A 117 -13.24 1.02 -10.07
C SER A 117 -12.82 0.33 -8.77
N VAL A 118 -13.74 0.21 -7.78
CA VAL A 118 -13.48 -0.55 -6.55
C VAL A 118 -13.14 -2.00 -6.88
N SER A 119 -13.99 -2.65 -7.69
CA SER A 119 -13.80 -4.05 -8.08
C SER A 119 -12.48 -4.27 -8.83
N GLN A 120 -12.08 -3.36 -9.71
CA GLN A 120 -10.80 -3.41 -10.43
C GLN A 120 -9.60 -3.31 -9.48
N GLN A 121 -9.66 -2.43 -8.48
CA GLN A 121 -8.62 -2.32 -7.47
C GLN A 121 -8.55 -3.57 -6.60
N MET A 122 -9.69 -4.12 -6.16
CA MET A 122 -9.74 -5.39 -5.43
C MET A 122 -9.11 -6.54 -6.23
N ALA A 123 -9.46 -6.70 -7.51
CA ALA A 123 -8.87 -7.71 -8.38
C ALA A 123 -7.35 -7.53 -8.53
N SER A 124 -6.87 -6.29 -8.62
CA SER A 124 -5.43 -5.97 -8.66
C SER A 124 -4.74 -6.36 -7.35
N ARG A 125 -5.35 -6.04 -6.21
CA ARG A 125 -4.83 -6.39 -4.87
C ARG A 125 -4.82 -7.89 -4.64
N LEU A 126 -5.86 -8.60 -5.06
CA LEU A 126 -5.90 -10.07 -5.00
C LEU A 126 -4.72 -10.69 -5.77
N ARG A 127 -4.44 -10.21 -7.00
CA ARG A 127 -3.27 -10.68 -7.77
C ARG A 127 -1.94 -10.40 -7.05
N LYS A 128 -1.78 -9.21 -6.45
CA LYS A 128 -0.57 -8.87 -5.68
C LYS A 128 -0.42 -9.76 -4.45
N THR A 129 -1.50 -10.00 -3.72
CA THR A 129 -1.53 -10.86 -2.52
C THR A 129 -1.24 -12.33 -2.89
N THR A 130 -1.85 -12.86 -3.96
CA THR A 130 -1.56 -14.21 -4.45
C THR A 130 -0.08 -14.37 -4.82
N ARG A 131 0.52 -13.36 -5.48
CA ARG A 131 1.97 -13.37 -5.76
C ARG A 131 2.78 -13.38 -4.48
N LYS A 132 2.42 -12.57 -3.48
CA LYS A 132 3.11 -12.51 -2.19
C LYS A 132 3.04 -13.86 -1.44
N VAL A 133 1.90 -14.56 -1.51
CA VAL A 133 1.77 -15.92 -0.98
C VAL A 133 2.72 -16.89 -1.72
N GLY A 134 2.79 -16.80 -3.05
CA GLY A 134 3.77 -17.58 -3.83
C GLY A 134 5.22 -17.27 -3.44
N ASP A 135 5.54 -16.00 -3.21
CA ASP A 135 6.89 -15.60 -2.76
C ASP A 135 7.24 -16.16 -1.37
N LEU A 136 6.27 -16.21 -0.46
CA LEU A 136 6.45 -16.82 0.86
C LEU A 136 6.67 -18.34 0.76
N ALA A 137 6.03 -19.01 -0.20
CA ALA A 137 6.11 -20.45 -0.38
C ALA A 137 7.38 -20.90 -1.16
N PHE A 138 7.84 -20.10 -2.13
CA PHE A 138 8.84 -20.54 -3.10
C PHE A 138 10.16 -19.77 -3.06
N LEU A 139 10.23 -18.61 -2.43
CA LEU A 139 11.45 -17.82 -2.31
C LEU A 139 12.05 -17.91 -0.91
N ASP A 140 13.37 -17.99 -0.85
CA ASP A 140 14.10 -17.77 0.40
C ASP A 140 14.03 -16.28 0.84
N VAL A 141 14.56 -15.96 2.00
CA VAL A 141 14.55 -14.59 2.53
C VAL A 141 15.27 -13.62 1.60
N THR A 142 16.37 -14.05 0.97
CA THR A 142 17.15 -13.22 0.04
C THR A 142 16.31 -12.85 -1.18
N GLY A 143 15.65 -13.82 -1.79
CA GLY A 143 14.76 -13.60 -2.92
C GLY A 143 13.58 -12.68 -2.59
N ARG A 144 12.97 -12.86 -1.39
CA ARG A 144 11.88 -11.99 -0.94
C ARG A 144 12.33 -10.55 -0.71
N VAL A 145 13.50 -10.34 -0.09
CA VAL A 145 14.07 -8.99 0.10
C VAL A 145 14.36 -8.35 -1.26
N ALA A 146 15.04 -9.05 -2.17
CA ALA A 146 15.35 -8.53 -3.50
C ALA A 146 14.07 -8.14 -4.27
N ARG A 147 13.04 -9.00 -4.26
CA ARG A 147 11.75 -8.70 -4.88
C ARG A 147 11.07 -7.49 -4.25
N THR A 148 11.08 -7.38 -2.93
CA THR A 148 10.53 -6.24 -2.22
C THR A 148 11.22 -4.93 -2.63
N LEU A 149 12.55 -4.92 -2.76
CA LEU A 149 13.27 -3.74 -3.24
C LEU A 149 12.83 -3.34 -4.66
N LEU A 150 12.68 -4.31 -5.57
CA LEU A 150 12.20 -4.08 -6.93
C LEU A 150 10.75 -3.55 -6.98
N GLU A 151 9.88 -4.03 -6.09
CA GLU A 151 8.50 -3.53 -5.99
C GLU A 151 8.48 -2.10 -5.45
N LEU A 152 9.30 -1.79 -4.44
CA LEU A 152 9.42 -0.44 -3.89
C LEU A 152 9.96 0.58 -4.89
N CYS A 153 10.76 0.17 -5.86
CA CYS A 153 11.21 1.03 -6.96
C CYS A 153 10.07 1.48 -7.89
N LYS A 154 8.88 0.84 -7.81
CA LYS A 154 7.69 1.20 -8.58
C LYS A 154 6.72 2.09 -7.80
N GLU A 155 6.96 2.29 -6.50
CA GLU A 155 6.13 3.16 -5.67
C GLU A 155 6.35 4.65 -6.04
N PRO A 156 5.33 5.50 -5.87
CA PRO A 156 5.39 6.92 -6.28
C PRO A 156 6.49 7.74 -5.58
N ASP A 157 6.97 7.30 -4.42
CA ASP A 157 8.02 7.95 -3.64
C ASP A 157 9.45 7.49 -4.02
N ALA A 158 9.58 6.55 -4.96
CA ALA A 158 10.86 6.18 -5.54
C ALA A 158 11.39 7.29 -6.46
N MET A 159 12.69 7.53 -6.41
CA MET A 159 13.35 8.58 -7.19
C MET A 159 14.33 7.99 -8.20
N THR A 160 14.42 8.61 -9.38
CA THR A 160 15.42 8.25 -10.37
C THR A 160 16.81 8.58 -9.86
N HIS A 161 17.75 7.64 -10.02
CA HIS A 161 19.18 7.78 -9.72
C HIS A 161 20.00 7.44 -10.98
N PRO A 162 21.22 8.01 -11.20
CA PRO A 162 22.04 7.69 -12.37
C PRO A 162 22.25 6.19 -12.60
N ASP A 163 22.40 5.43 -11.52
CA ASP A 163 22.70 4.00 -11.57
C ASP A 163 21.46 3.09 -11.41
N GLY A 164 20.25 3.65 -11.24
CA GLY A 164 19.03 2.87 -11.04
C GLY A 164 17.90 3.66 -10.38
N MET A 165 17.21 3.07 -9.42
CA MET A 165 16.15 3.72 -8.64
C MET A 165 16.56 3.86 -7.17
N GLN A 166 16.32 5.03 -6.61
CA GLN A 166 16.55 5.32 -5.20
C GLN A 166 15.25 5.21 -4.43
N ILE A 167 15.27 4.44 -3.34
CA ILE A 167 14.18 4.29 -2.38
C ILE A 167 14.62 4.70 -0.99
N LYS A 168 13.67 5.10 -0.15
CA LYS A 168 13.92 5.48 1.24
C LYS A 168 13.10 4.63 2.19
N ILE A 169 13.71 3.60 2.76
CA ILE A 169 13.05 2.61 3.62
C ILE A 169 13.99 2.13 4.73
N THR A 170 13.43 1.75 5.88
CA THR A 170 14.20 1.16 6.99
C THR A 170 14.29 -0.37 6.86
N ARG A 171 15.36 -0.96 7.40
CA ARG A 171 15.50 -2.43 7.51
C ARG A 171 14.34 -3.06 8.30
N GLN A 172 13.84 -2.37 9.30
CA GLN A 172 12.67 -2.82 10.08
C GLN A 172 11.41 -2.89 9.22
N GLU A 173 11.18 -1.88 8.39
CA GLU A 173 10.04 -1.83 7.48
C GLU A 173 10.13 -2.90 6.39
N ILE A 174 11.32 -3.12 5.80
CA ILE A 174 11.56 -4.25 4.89
C ILE A 174 11.25 -5.57 5.61
N GLY A 175 11.70 -5.73 6.86
CA GLY A 175 11.40 -6.93 7.66
C GLY A 175 9.90 -7.17 7.85
N ARG A 176 9.12 -6.11 8.09
CA ARG A 176 7.64 -6.20 8.17
C ARG A 176 6.99 -6.58 6.83
N ILE A 177 7.53 -6.13 5.68
CA ILE A 177 7.01 -6.49 4.35
C ILE A 177 7.32 -7.94 4.01
N VAL A 178 8.55 -8.39 4.34
CA VAL A 178 9.09 -9.70 3.98
C VAL A 178 8.70 -10.81 4.96
N GLY A 179 8.32 -10.43 6.19
CA GLY A 179 8.04 -11.38 7.27
C GLY A 179 9.32 -11.97 7.90
N CYS A 180 10.37 -11.14 8.13
CA CYS A 180 11.60 -11.58 8.79
C CYS A 180 12.17 -10.50 9.73
N SER A 181 13.21 -10.85 10.52
CA SER A 181 13.81 -9.92 11.46
C SER A 181 14.63 -8.82 10.75
N ARG A 182 14.78 -7.67 11.42
CA ARG A 182 15.65 -6.56 10.97
C ARG A 182 17.09 -6.99 10.74
N GLU A 183 17.60 -7.90 11.59
CA GLU A 183 18.95 -8.44 11.53
C GLU A 183 19.13 -9.28 10.26
N MET A 184 18.14 -10.11 9.93
CA MET A 184 18.16 -10.91 8.70
C MET A 184 18.16 -10.02 7.46
N VAL A 185 17.31 -8.98 7.42
CA VAL A 185 17.34 -7.97 6.35
C VAL A 185 18.73 -7.34 6.24
N GLY A 186 19.35 -7.03 7.39
CA GLY A 186 20.71 -6.44 7.41
C GLY A 186 21.78 -7.34 6.78
N ARG A 187 21.71 -8.67 7.00
CA ARG A 187 22.62 -9.63 6.37
C ARG A 187 22.39 -9.71 4.87
N VAL A 188 21.14 -9.89 4.45
CA VAL A 188 20.78 -9.97 3.03
C VAL A 188 21.19 -8.70 2.28
N LEU A 189 20.96 -7.50 2.85
CA LEU A 189 21.38 -6.25 2.20
C LEU A 189 22.90 -6.16 2.02
N LYS A 190 23.70 -6.66 2.98
CA LYS A 190 25.16 -6.73 2.83
C LYS A 190 25.58 -7.67 1.69
N ASP A 191 24.91 -8.82 1.58
CA ASP A 191 25.19 -9.79 0.52
C ASP A 191 24.83 -9.24 -0.86
N LEU A 192 23.67 -8.54 -0.98
CA LEU A 192 23.27 -7.89 -2.22
C LEU A 192 24.19 -6.69 -2.58
N GLU A 193 24.70 -5.97 -1.59
CA GLU A 193 25.67 -4.89 -1.78
C GLU A 193 27.03 -5.43 -2.24
N ALA A 194 27.50 -6.53 -1.66
CA ALA A 194 28.73 -7.21 -2.10
C ALA A 194 28.63 -7.74 -3.55
N GLN A 195 27.42 -8.08 -4.00
CA GLN A 195 27.15 -8.49 -5.39
C GLN A 195 26.97 -7.30 -6.36
N GLY A 196 27.00 -6.06 -5.87
CA GLY A 196 26.80 -4.86 -6.69
C GLY A 196 25.36 -4.67 -7.17
N LEU A 197 24.37 -5.24 -6.47
CA LEU A 197 22.95 -5.15 -6.82
C LEU A 197 22.24 -4.00 -6.13
N VAL A 198 22.74 -3.56 -4.98
CA VAL A 198 22.18 -2.47 -4.20
C VAL A 198 23.29 -1.67 -3.52
N GLY A 199 23.12 -0.37 -3.40
CA GLY A 199 23.95 0.50 -2.54
C GLY A 199 23.12 0.96 -1.34
N VAL A 200 23.65 0.81 -0.11
CA VAL A 200 22.91 1.12 1.12
C VAL A 200 23.58 2.22 1.92
N LYS A 201 22.90 3.36 2.10
CA LYS A 201 23.34 4.47 2.95
C LYS A 201 22.26 4.83 3.96
N GLY A 202 22.32 4.23 5.15
CA GLY A 202 21.33 4.43 6.21
C GLY A 202 19.93 3.92 5.82
N LYS A 203 18.99 4.83 5.60
CA LYS A 203 17.62 4.54 5.12
C LYS A 203 17.48 4.69 3.61
N THR A 204 18.47 5.25 2.95
CA THR A 204 18.47 5.45 1.49
C THR A 204 19.16 4.26 0.83
N MET A 205 18.50 3.66 -0.15
CA MET A 205 19.01 2.54 -0.92
C MET A 205 18.87 2.83 -2.40
N VAL A 206 19.91 2.48 -3.19
CA VAL A 206 19.87 2.55 -4.64
C VAL A 206 19.86 1.12 -5.17
N VAL A 207 18.83 0.76 -5.90
CA VAL A 207 18.70 -0.56 -6.55
C VAL A 207 19.23 -0.40 -7.97
N PHE A 208 20.37 -1.01 -8.24
CA PHE A 208 21.10 -0.82 -9.51
C PHE A 208 20.41 -1.54 -10.67
N GLY A 209 20.57 -1.00 -11.88
CA GLY A 209 20.03 -1.58 -13.10
C GLY A 209 18.51 -1.48 -13.25
N THR A 210 17.82 -0.78 -12.35
CA THR A 210 16.38 -0.52 -12.43
C THR A 210 16.12 0.87 -13.00
N ARG A 211 15.27 0.98 -14.03
CA ARG A 211 14.80 2.24 -14.62
C ARG A 211 13.34 2.14 -15.00
#